data_558870bb2498d02672fdf221c22a56f6
#
_entry.id   558870bb2498d02672fdf221c22a56f6
#
_cell.length_a   1.000
_cell.length_b   1.000
_cell.length_c   1.000
_cell.angle_alpha   90.00
_cell.angle_beta   90.00
_cell.angle_gamma   90.00
#
_symmetry.space_group_name_H-M   'P 1'
#
loop_
_entity.id
_entity.type
_entity.pdbx_description
1 polymer ?
#
loop_
_entity_poly.entity_id
_entity_poly.type
_entity_poly.pdbx_seq_one_letter_code
_entity_poly.pdbx_strand_id
1 'polypeptide(L)'
;MPQQAPQIPSYPGRIASLEALRGIAALVVVVWHTMLAFAPQTSGIFVQFPAQDAYTGSFLFVLMNGNGAVNVFFVLSGFVLSRRFFLDYDRSFIVKNALRRYPRLALPVLASVIVSYLLFHFGSYHFFEAAKISGSPWLAKFGYAYDTPFQPSFWEALKQGAFLTFFRGDASYNSSLWTMKFELFGSFLIFGSCLLLAEVRALKRTTLIYLFVTIALMAWYASPWYIAFIAGLFIAATMPQGGWHIVDGLPVYAKGLLALLSLYLLGFSQAHGIYGVFGKANVIVINVIGSTILVTLLANVHMRGKFLSLAQFLGALSFPLYLIHIPILFSLVCWVYLKSVSIGIFALVWMIPFALIVSTIAALPLILINQHWLRFLNAKL
;
A
#
# COMPACT_ATOMS: atom_id res chain seq x y z
N MET A 1 35.86 5.00 17.34
CA MET A 1 35.46 5.22 15.94
C MET A 1 33.94 5.10 15.91
N PRO A 2 33.18 6.10 15.51
CA PRO A 2 31.73 5.97 15.41
C PRO A 2 31.40 5.00 14.28
N GLN A 3 30.66 3.93 14.59
CA GLN A 3 30.12 3.02 13.60
C GLN A 3 29.24 3.83 12.63
N GLN A 4 29.65 3.89 11.36
CA GLN A 4 28.81 4.46 10.31
C GLN A 4 27.51 3.64 10.24
N ALA A 5 26.38 4.32 10.41
CA ALA A 5 25.08 3.72 10.19
C ALA A 5 25.06 3.02 8.80
N PRO A 6 24.39 1.86 8.67
CA PRO A 6 24.39 1.11 7.43
C PRO A 6 23.86 2.00 6.29
N GLN A 7 24.71 2.31 5.34
CA GLN A 7 24.35 3.09 4.17
C GLN A 7 23.31 2.28 3.36
N ILE A 8 22.10 2.79 3.26
CA ILE A 8 21.07 2.22 2.39
C ILE A 8 21.54 2.42 0.94
N PRO A 9 21.73 1.35 0.14
CA PRO A 9 22.25 1.48 -1.21
C PRO A 9 21.33 2.38 -2.05
N SER A 10 21.88 3.48 -2.58
CA SER A 10 21.17 4.30 -3.58
C SER A 10 21.14 3.53 -4.90
N TYR A 11 19.98 3.01 -5.28
CA TYR A 11 19.82 2.45 -6.62
C TYR A 11 19.58 3.57 -7.62
N PRO A 12 20.35 3.65 -8.72
CA PRO A 12 20.12 4.62 -9.78
C PRO A 12 18.68 4.53 -10.30
N GLY A 13 17.98 5.66 -10.37
CA GLY A 13 16.63 5.76 -10.93
C GLY A 13 15.47 5.72 -9.91
N ARG A 14 15.74 5.66 -8.60
CA ARG A 14 14.68 5.81 -7.59
C ARG A 14 14.37 7.29 -7.34
N ILE A 15 13.08 7.63 -7.39
CA ILE A 15 12.59 8.97 -7.08
C ILE A 15 12.27 9.01 -5.58
N ALA A 16 13.11 9.72 -4.81
CA ALA A 16 13.04 9.73 -3.35
C ALA A 16 11.69 10.20 -2.79
N SER A 17 11.06 11.18 -3.42
CA SER A 17 9.73 11.68 -3.05
C SER A 17 8.64 10.60 -3.15
N LEU A 18 8.73 9.73 -4.15
CA LEU A 18 7.81 8.60 -4.31
C LEU A 18 8.09 7.47 -3.30
N GLU A 19 9.37 7.28 -2.91
CA GLU A 19 9.71 6.39 -1.79
C GLU A 19 9.13 6.91 -0.48
N ALA A 20 9.21 8.21 -0.20
CA ALA A 20 8.58 8.84 0.95
C ALA A 20 7.06 8.66 0.94
N LEU A 21 6.41 8.91 -0.20
CA LEU A 21 4.97 8.73 -0.37
C LEU A 21 4.54 7.29 -0.05
N ARG A 22 5.31 6.31 -0.54
CA ARG A 22 5.04 4.90 -0.26
C ARG A 22 5.13 4.57 1.23
N GLY A 23 6.12 5.14 1.92
CA GLY A 23 6.26 5.00 3.37
C GLY A 23 5.12 5.64 4.14
N ILE A 24 4.72 6.86 3.78
CA ILE A 24 3.58 7.55 4.37
C ILE A 24 2.28 6.75 4.17
N ALA A 25 2.04 6.22 2.97
CA ALA A 25 0.88 5.37 2.72
C ALA A 25 0.86 4.13 3.62
N ALA A 26 2.02 3.51 3.90
CA ALA A 26 2.10 2.39 4.84
C ALA A 26 1.75 2.80 6.28
N LEU A 27 2.18 3.98 6.73
CA LEU A 27 1.81 4.52 8.04
C LEU A 27 0.29 4.80 8.13
N VAL A 28 -0.32 5.37 7.08
CA VAL A 28 -1.77 5.58 7.00
C VAL A 28 -2.52 4.25 7.13
N VAL A 29 -2.03 3.16 6.53
CA VAL A 29 -2.64 1.83 6.67
C VAL A 29 -2.58 1.33 8.13
N VAL A 30 -1.49 1.56 8.85
CA VAL A 30 -1.40 1.22 10.28
C VAL A 30 -2.40 2.02 11.11
N VAL A 31 -2.51 3.33 10.86
CA VAL A 31 -3.51 4.20 11.52
C VAL A 31 -4.92 3.70 11.26
N TRP A 32 -5.25 3.40 10.00
CA TRP A 32 -6.54 2.86 9.59
C TRP A 32 -6.92 1.59 10.36
N HIS A 33 -6.03 0.60 10.39
CA HIS A 33 -6.31 -0.66 11.06
C HIS A 33 -6.38 -0.50 12.59
N THR A 34 -5.61 0.43 13.17
CA THR A 34 -5.71 0.77 14.59
C THR A 34 -7.08 1.37 14.94
N MET A 35 -7.60 2.24 14.06
CA MET A 35 -8.95 2.79 14.24
C MET A 35 -10.04 1.72 14.06
N LEU A 36 -9.93 0.85 13.05
CA LEU A 36 -10.85 -0.27 12.89
C LEU A 36 -10.88 -1.18 14.12
N ALA A 37 -9.73 -1.36 14.76
CA ALA A 37 -9.61 -2.22 15.95
C ALA A 37 -10.21 -1.58 17.21
N PHE A 38 -9.91 -0.31 17.50
CA PHE A 38 -10.18 0.28 18.82
C PHE A 38 -11.16 1.45 18.82
N ALA A 39 -11.51 1.97 17.64
CA ALA A 39 -12.53 3.01 17.49
C ALA A 39 -13.36 2.77 16.22
N PRO A 40 -14.01 1.60 16.08
CA PRO A 40 -14.71 1.21 14.86
C PRO A 40 -15.82 2.18 14.45
N GLN A 41 -16.46 2.87 15.42
CA GLN A 41 -17.48 3.89 15.16
C GLN A 41 -16.97 5.06 14.32
N THR A 42 -15.68 5.40 14.42
CA THR A 42 -15.08 6.52 13.69
C THR A 42 -14.76 6.20 12.24
N SER A 43 -14.76 4.93 11.86
CA SER A 43 -14.38 4.45 10.53
C SER A 43 -15.41 4.69 9.44
N GLY A 44 -16.69 4.76 9.81
CA GLY A 44 -17.82 4.90 8.88
C GLY A 44 -18.12 3.69 7.99
N ILE A 45 -17.41 2.56 8.14
CA ILE A 45 -17.64 1.37 7.31
C ILE A 45 -18.60 0.35 7.93
N PHE A 46 -18.88 0.48 9.22
CA PHE A 46 -19.75 -0.46 9.95
C PHE A 46 -21.14 0.11 10.11
N VAL A 47 -22.14 -0.55 9.54
CA VAL A 47 -23.55 -0.13 9.54
C VAL A 47 -24.14 0.03 10.94
N GLN A 48 -23.61 -0.71 11.92
CA GLN A 48 -24.08 -0.68 13.32
C GLN A 48 -23.72 0.60 14.09
N PHE A 49 -22.83 1.43 13.56
CA PHE A 49 -22.45 2.70 14.20
C PHE A 49 -23.06 3.90 13.45
N PRO A 50 -23.50 4.94 14.17
CA PRO A 50 -24.05 6.14 13.54
C PRO A 50 -23.04 6.81 12.60
N ALA A 51 -23.49 7.19 11.40
CA ALA A 51 -22.62 7.82 10.41
C ALA A 51 -22.06 9.17 10.86
N GLN A 52 -22.75 9.86 11.77
CA GLN A 52 -22.31 11.14 12.35
C GLN A 52 -21.07 11.04 13.23
N ASP A 53 -20.76 9.86 13.76
CA ASP A 53 -19.57 9.60 14.58
C ASP A 53 -18.34 9.31 13.73
N ALA A 54 -18.53 9.16 12.42
CA ALA A 54 -17.48 8.79 11.48
C ALA A 54 -16.68 10.02 11.03
N TYR A 55 -15.35 9.87 10.94
CA TYR A 55 -14.48 10.89 10.35
C TYR A 55 -14.50 10.90 8.82
N THR A 56 -15.21 9.99 8.17
CA THR A 56 -15.31 9.86 6.70
C THR A 56 -15.85 11.11 6.02
N GLY A 57 -16.60 11.96 6.74
CA GLY A 57 -17.11 13.24 6.25
C GLY A 57 -16.14 14.42 6.37
N SER A 58 -14.93 14.22 6.88
CA SER A 58 -13.96 15.28 7.14
C SER A 58 -12.72 15.16 6.25
N PHE A 59 -12.05 16.29 5.97
CA PHE A 59 -10.79 16.31 5.23
C PHE A 59 -9.68 15.50 5.94
N LEU A 60 -9.71 15.45 7.27
CA LEU A 60 -8.72 14.72 8.07
C LEU A 60 -8.76 13.19 7.82
N PHE A 61 -9.85 12.69 7.25
CA PHE A 61 -9.96 11.26 6.94
C PHE A 61 -8.88 10.77 5.97
N VAL A 62 -8.28 11.64 5.17
CA VAL A 62 -7.13 11.28 4.30
C VAL A 62 -5.96 10.68 5.08
N LEU A 63 -5.77 11.07 6.35
CA LEU A 63 -4.70 10.56 7.23
C LEU A 63 -4.96 9.13 7.74
N MET A 64 -6.15 8.60 7.51
CA MET A 64 -6.59 7.30 7.97
C MET A 64 -7.38 6.50 6.93
N ASN A 65 -7.43 6.98 5.68
CA ASN A 65 -8.08 6.26 4.59
C ASN A 65 -7.20 5.14 4.04
N GLY A 66 -7.36 3.92 4.57
CA GLY A 66 -6.64 2.74 4.09
C GLY A 66 -6.87 2.44 2.60
N ASN A 67 -8.09 2.66 2.08
CA ASN A 67 -8.40 2.47 0.65
C ASN A 67 -7.64 3.49 -0.22
N GLY A 68 -7.58 4.76 0.21
CA GLY A 68 -6.77 5.78 -0.45
C GLY A 68 -5.29 5.40 -0.49
N ALA A 69 -4.75 4.91 0.63
CA ALA A 69 -3.37 4.46 0.72
C ALA A 69 -3.07 3.26 -0.21
N VAL A 70 -3.97 2.27 -0.32
CA VAL A 70 -3.83 1.14 -1.25
C VAL A 70 -3.83 1.62 -2.70
N ASN A 71 -4.70 2.58 -3.06
CA ASN A 71 -4.68 3.16 -4.42
C ASN A 71 -3.36 3.87 -4.72
N VAL A 72 -2.77 4.60 -3.75
CA VAL A 72 -1.42 5.17 -3.89
C VAL A 72 -0.39 4.08 -4.16
N PHE A 73 -0.40 2.95 -3.43
CA PHE A 73 0.52 1.84 -3.67
C PHE A 73 0.40 1.29 -5.09
N PHE A 74 -0.81 1.09 -5.59
CA PHE A 74 -1.02 0.51 -6.91
C PHE A 74 -0.66 1.48 -8.05
N VAL A 75 -0.95 2.78 -7.91
CA VAL A 75 -0.49 3.79 -8.87
C VAL A 75 1.03 3.87 -8.88
N LEU A 76 1.68 3.87 -7.71
CA LEU A 76 3.14 3.83 -7.60
C LEU A 76 3.74 2.56 -8.22
N SER A 77 3.12 1.39 -7.99
CA SER A 77 3.57 0.14 -8.61
C SER A 77 3.49 0.21 -10.14
N GLY A 78 2.37 0.68 -10.70
CA GLY A 78 2.22 0.87 -12.14
C GLY A 78 3.29 1.80 -12.72
N PHE A 79 3.56 2.93 -12.06
CA PHE A 79 4.58 3.89 -12.47
C PHE A 79 6.00 3.32 -12.39
N VAL A 80 6.39 2.78 -11.25
CA VAL A 80 7.78 2.33 -11.01
C VAL A 80 8.15 1.14 -11.88
N LEU A 81 7.20 0.21 -12.11
CA LEU A 81 7.44 -0.99 -12.93
C LEU A 81 7.60 -0.67 -14.42
N SER A 82 6.98 0.40 -14.91
CA SER A 82 6.98 0.76 -16.32
C SER A 82 7.92 1.93 -16.67
N ARG A 83 8.24 2.82 -15.71
CA ARG A 83 8.98 4.06 -15.99
C ARG A 83 10.30 3.85 -16.74
N ARG A 84 11.14 2.92 -16.26
CA ARG A 84 12.43 2.64 -16.91
C ARG A 84 12.26 2.13 -18.33
N PHE A 85 11.25 1.30 -18.57
CA PHE A 85 10.96 0.80 -19.91
C PHE A 85 10.68 1.94 -20.90
N PHE A 86 9.90 2.96 -20.54
CA PHE A 86 9.61 4.09 -21.41
C PHE A 86 10.78 5.05 -21.61
N LEU A 87 11.85 4.93 -20.82
CA LEU A 87 13.10 5.68 -21.07
C LEU A 87 13.94 5.01 -22.16
N ASP A 88 14.08 3.69 -22.11
CA ASP A 88 15.07 2.93 -22.90
C ASP A 88 14.41 1.97 -23.91
N TYR A 89 13.14 1.68 -23.76
CA TYR A 89 12.38 0.62 -24.48
C TYR A 89 13.06 -0.75 -24.43
N ASP A 90 13.80 -1.03 -23.35
CA ASP A 90 14.51 -2.29 -23.16
C ASP A 90 13.55 -3.40 -22.72
N ARG A 91 13.28 -4.34 -23.67
CA ARG A 91 12.43 -5.51 -23.43
C ARG A 91 13.07 -6.48 -22.44
N SER A 92 14.40 -6.58 -22.43
CA SER A 92 15.13 -7.48 -21.52
C SER A 92 14.90 -7.07 -20.06
N PHE A 93 14.79 -5.77 -19.81
CA PHE A 93 14.43 -5.22 -18.50
C PHE A 93 13.05 -5.72 -18.04
N ILE A 94 12.04 -5.70 -18.92
CA ILE A 94 10.69 -6.18 -18.60
C ILE A 94 10.69 -7.68 -18.28
N VAL A 95 11.32 -8.50 -19.14
CA VAL A 95 11.38 -9.95 -18.94
C VAL A 95 12.09 -10.31 -17.63
N LYS A 96 13.24 -9.70 -17.35
CA LYS A 96 13.96 -9.90 -16.08
C LYS A 96 13.12 -9.53 -14.86
N ASN A 97 12.41 -8.39 -14.92
CA ASN A 97 11.56 -7.97 -13.80
C ASN A 97 10.33 -8.88 -13.65
N ALA A 98 9.76 -9.38 -14.73
CA ALA A 98 8.65 -10.33 -14.68
C ALA A 98 9.07 -11.64 -13.99
N LEU A 99 10.23 -12.21 -14.35
CA LEU A 99 10.78 -13.42 -13.72
C LEU A 99 11.09 -13.24 -12.24
N ARG A 100 11.60 -12.07 -11.87
CA ARG A 100 11.95 -11.74 -10.48
C ARG A 100 10.74 -11.37 -9.62
N ARG A 101 9.59 -11.03 -10.21
CA ARG A 101 8.48 -10.41 -9.49
C ARG A 101 7.90 -11.29 -8.40
N TYR A 102 7.55 -12.52 -8.73
CA TYR A 102 7.01 -13.47 -7.76
C TYR A 102 8.01 -13.81 -6.65
N PRO A 103 9.26 -14.25 -6.92
CA PRO A 103 10.23 -14.50 -5.87
C PRO A 103 10.48 -13.29 -4.96
N ARG A 104 10.49 -12.08 -5.53
CA ARG A 104 10.69 -10.84 -4.78
C ARG A 104 9.60 -10.59 -3.74
N LEU A 105 8.34 -10.94 -4.05
CA LEU A 105 7.21 -10.76 -3.14
C LEU A 105 7.07 -11.95 -2.18
N ALA A 106 7.31 -13.17 -2.65
CA ALA A 106 6.97 -14.40 -1.96
C ALA A 106 7.73 -14.58 -0.63
N LEU A 107 9.05 -14.35 -0.58
CA LEU A 107 9.82 -14.59 0.64
C LEU A 107 9.43 -13.66 1.80
N PRO A 108 9.30 -12.33 1.62
CA PRO A 108 8.83 -11.46 2.71
C PRO A 108 7.39 -11.78 3.16
N VAL A 109 6.50 -12.13 2.23
CA VAL A 109 5.13 -12.55 2.56
C VAL A 109 5.14 -13.83 3.37
N LEU A 110 5.90 -14.84 2.93
CA LEU A 110 6.06 -16.10 3.68
C LEU A 110 6.59 -15.84 5.09
N ALA A 111 7.60 -14.99 5.25
CA ALA A 111 8.13 -14.61 6.56
C ALA A 111 7.04 -14.00 7.46
N SER A 112 6.20 -13.11 6.94
CA SER A 112 5.07 -12.52 7.66
C SER A 112 4.03 -13.57 8.08
N VAL A 113 3.69 -14.51 7.20
CA VAL A 113 2.75 -15.60 7.48
C VAL A 113 3.29 -16.55 8.55
N ILE A 114 4.60 -16.86 8.50
CA ILE A 114 5.23 -17.69 9.54
C ILE A 114 5.23 -16.99 10.90
N VAL A 115 5.50 -15.68 10.95
CA VAL A 115 5.37 -14.92 12.21
C VAL A 115 3.94 -15.01 12.74
N SER A 116 2.93 -14.84 11.89
CA SER A 116 1.53 -14.98 12.30
C SER A 116 1.20 -16.38 12.78
N TYR A 117 1.67 -17.43 12.09
CA TYR A 117 1.52 -18.82 12.52
C TYR A 117 2.10 -19.04 13.93
N LEU A 118 3.32 -18.53 14.18
CA LEU A 118 3.95 -18.65 15.49
C LEU A 118 3.15 -17.94 16.59
N LEU A 119 2.61 -16.74 16.31
CA LEU A 119 1.74 -16.03 17.25
C LEU A 119 0.46 -16.82 17.57
N PHE A 120 -0.14 -17.49 16.59
CA PHE A 120 -1.26 -18.41 16.83
C PHE A 120 -0.83 -19.63 17.65
N HIS A 121 0.27 -20.27 17.27
CA HIS A 121 0.80 -21.49 17.90
C HIS A 121 1.11 -21.28 19.38
N PHE A 122 1.66 -20.13 19.75
CA PHE A 122 1.99 -19.77 21.13
C PHE A 122 0.84 -19.05 21.87
N GLY A 123 -0.34 -18.95 21.30
CA GLY A 123 -1.48 -18.28 21.92
C GLY A 123 -1.25 -16.78 22.21
N SER A 124 -0.42 -16.10 21.41
CA SER A 124 -0.02 -14.71 21.63
C SER A 124 -0.97 -13.70 21.00
N TYR A 125 -2.06 -14.13 20.37
CA TYR A 125 -3.09 -13.25 19.84
C TYR A 125 -4.14 -12.90 20.90
N HIS A 126 -4.51 -11.62 20.95
CA HIS A 126 -5.47 -11.06 21.91
C HIS A 126 -6.61 -10.28 21.22
N PHE A 127 -6.76 -10.46 19.90
CA PHE A 127 -7.72 -9.71 19.10
C PHE A 127 -9.17 -9.99 19.48
N PHE A 128 -9.48 -11.23 19.84
CA PHE A 128 -10.86 -11.64 20.17
C PHE A 128 -11.34 -11.02 21.48
N GLU A 129 -10.51 -11.02 22.52
CA GLU A 129 -10.79 -10.37 23.79
C GLU A 129 -10.87 -8.85 23.63
N ALA A 130 -9.96 -8.26 22.85
CA ALA A 130 -9.98 -6.84 22.56
C ALA A 130 -11.24 -6.43 21.77
N ALA A 131 -11.71 -7.28 20.84
CA ALA A 131 -12.92 -7.05 20.08
C ALA A 131 -14.18 -6.97 20.97
N LYS A 132 -14.26 -7.79 22.02
CA LYS A 132 -15.38 -7.78 22.97
C LYS A 132 -15.51 -6.43 23.70
N ILE A 133 -14.39 -5.76 23.94
CA ILE A 133 -14.36 -4.46 24.64
C ILE A 133 -14.55 -3.32 23.63
N SER A 134 -13.84 -3.33 22.50
CA SER A 134 -13.91 -2.26 21.51
C SER A 134 -15.18 -2.28 20.67
N GLY A 135 -15.91 -3.41 20.63
CA GLY A 135 -17.06 -3.62 19.78
C GLY A 135 -16.72 -3.73 18.29
N SER A 136 -15.44 -3.95 17.93
CA SER A 136 -14.99 -4.00 16.54
C SER A 136 -15.39 -5.31 15.86
N PRO A 137 -16.29 -5.29 14.84
CA PRO A 137 -16.62 -6.49 14.08
C PRO A 137 -15.47 -6.94 13.19
N TRP A 138 -14.62 -6.02 12.76
CA TRP A 138 -13.43 -6.32 11.98
C TRP A 138 -12.40 -7.09 12.79
N LEU A 139 -12.15 -6.64 14.02
CA LEU A 139 -11.21 -7.31 14.93
C LEU A 139 -11.72 -8.69 15.36
N ALA A 140 -13.02 -8.82 15.63
CA ALA A 140 -13.65 -10.09 16.03
C ALA A 140 -13.49 -11.19 14.99
N LYS A 141 -13.38 -10.84 13.70
CA LYS A 141 -13.24 -11.77 12.57
C LYS A 141 -11.81 -11.78 12.00
N PHE A 142 -10.81 -11.48 12.81
CA PHE A 142 -9.42 -11.42 12.38
C PHE A 142 -9.22 -10.55 11.11
N GLY A 143 -9.82 -9.33 11.10
CA GLY A 143 -9.75 -8.45 9.94
C GLY A 143 -10.53 -8.93 8.73
N TYR A 144 -11.62 -9.64 8.94
CA TYR A 144 -12.43 -10.33 7.92
C TYR A 144 -11.70 -11.44 7.15
N ALA A 145 -10.61 -11.96 7.70
CA ALA A 145 -9.87 -13.03 7.06
C ALA A 145 -10.61 -14.37 7.09
N TYR A 146 -11.46 -14.60 8.12
CA TYR A 146 -12.30 -15.80 8.24
C TYR A 146 -13.50 -15.56 9.19
N ASP A 147 -14.56 -16.34 9.00
CA ASP A 147 -15.80 -16.28 9.79
C ASP A 147 -15.93 -17.39 10.83
N THR A 148 -15.17 -18.48 10.73
CA THR A 148 -15.21 -19.67 11.59
C THR A 148 -13.94 -19.77 12.44
N PRO A 149 -13.97 -20.54 13.56
CA PRO A 149 -12.76 -20.79 14.33
C PRO A 149 -11.62 -21.29 13.46
N PHE A 150 -10.52 -20.55 13.47
CA PHE A 150 -9.35 -20.85 12.66
C PHE A 150 -8.41 -21.80 13.41
N GLN A 151 -8.01 -22.89 12.75
CA GLN A 151 -7.07 -23.87 13.30
C GLN A 151 -5.70 -23.67 12.63
N PRO A 152 -4.71 -23.09 13.31
CA PRO A 152 -3.41 -22.83 12.72
C PRO A 152 -2.67 -24.13 12.43
N SER A 153 -2.20 -24.31 11.20
CA SER A 153 -1.37 -25.42 10.74
C SER A 153 -0.13 -24.90 10.07
N PHE A 154 1.04 -25.48 10.38
CA PHE A 154 2.31 -25.09 9.75
C PHE A 154 2.28 -25.28 8.23
N TRP A 155 1.74 -26.40 7.78
CA TRP A 155 1.66 -26.67 6.33
C TRP A 155 0.71 -25.74 5.59
N GLU A 156 -0.41 -25.38 6.20
CA GLU A 156 -1.32 -24.39 5.61
C GLU A 156 -0.70 -22.99 5.61
N ALA A 157 0.06 -22.62 6.64
CA ALA A 157 0.82 -21.38 6.66
C ALA A 157 1.86 -21.32 5.53
N LEU A 158 2.61 -22.41 5.31
CA LEU A 158 3.54 -22.50 4.18
C LEU A 158 2.83 -22.38 2.83
N LYS A 159 1.72 -23.10 2.63
CA LYS A 159 0.93 -23.02 1.39
C LYS A 159 0.39 -21.62 1.17
N GLN A 160 -0.15 -20.98 2.22
CA GLN A 160 -0.68 -19.63 2.10
C GLN A 160 0.44 -18.65 1.75
N GLY A 161 1.50 -18.58 2.54
CA GLY A 161 2.58 -17.62 2.35
C GLY A 161 3.31 -17.79 1.03
N ALA A 162 3.50 -19.03 0.59
CA ALA A 162 4.18 -19.31 -0.68
C ALA A 162 3.25 -19.21 -1.91
N PHE A 163 1.97 -19.54 -1.81
CA PHE A 163 1.14 -19.71 -3.00
C PHE A 163 -0.26 -19.09 -2.91
N LEU A 164 -1.07 -19.46 -1.90
CA LEU A 164 -2.49 -19.12 -1.89
C LEU A 164 -2.75 -17.62 -1.80
N THR A 165 -1.91 -16.89 -1.07
CA THR A 165 -1.95 -15.42 -1.00
C THR A 165 -1.88 -14.78 -2.39
N PHE A 166 -1.01 -15.26 -3.26
CA PHE A 166 -0.79 -14.65 -4.56
C PHE A 166 -1.80 -15.08 -5.62
N PHE A 167 -2.21 -16.33 -5.63
CA PHE A 167 -3.04 -16.89 -6.69
C PHE A 167 -4.52 -16.94 -6.34
N ARG A 168 -4.88 -17.04 -5.05
CA ARG A 168 -6.27 -17.05 -4.57
C ARG A 168 -6.67 -15.79 -3.80
N GLY A 169 -5.70 -15.02 -3.29
CA GLY A 169 -5.94 -13.87 -2.40
C GLY A 169 -6.24 -14.29 -0.98
N ASP A 170 -5.79 -15.49 -0.57
CA ASP A 170 -5.97 -15.98 0.79
C ASP A 170 -5.17 -15.13 1.77
N ALA A 171 -5.81 -14.71 2.84
CA ALA A 171 -5.26 -13.82 3.86
C ALA A 171 -5.53 -14.34 5.30
N SER A 172 -5.80 -15.64 5.46
CA SER A 172 -6.23 -16.24 6.73
C SER A 172 -5.24 -16.07 7.88
N TYR A 173 -3.94 -16.02 7.61
CA TYR A 173 -2.92 -15.74 8.63
C TYR A 173 -2.61 -14.25 8.79
N ASN A 174 -2.92 -13.41 7.79
CA ASN A 174 -2.65 -11.99 7.86
C ASN A 174 -3.60 -11.25 6.90
N SER A 175 -4.60 -10.59 7.46
CA SER A 175 -5.68 -9.98 6.68
C SER A 175 -5.22 -8.90 5.69
N SER A 176 -4.04 -8.27 5.89
CA SER A 176 -3.53 -7.29 4.94
C SER A 176 -3.08 -7.90 3.60
N LEU A 177 -2.81 -9.21 3.56
CA LEU A 177 -2.25 -9.88 2.40
C LEU A 177 -3.20 -10.03 1.21
N TRP A 178 -4.50 -9.70 1.35
CA TRP A 178 -5.46 -9.73 0.25
C TRP A 178 -5.01 -8.90 -0.97
N THR A 179 -4.19 -7.86 -0.75
CA THR A 179 -3.67 -6.99 -1.82
C THR A 179 -2.56 -7.66 -2.65
N MET A 180 -1.90 -8.70 -2.13
CA MET A 180 -0.75 -9.33 -2.80
C MET A 180 -1.13 -10.02 -4.11
N LYS A 181 -2.36 -10.53 -4.23
CA LYS A 181 -2.91 -11.03 -5.49
C LYS A 181 -2.94 -9.92 -6.55
N PHE A 182 -3.46 -8.74 -6.19
CA PHE A 182 -3.51 -7.60 -7.10
C PHE A 182 -2.11 -7.08 -7.44
N GLU A 183 -1.20 -7.06 -6.46
CA GLU A 183 0.18 -6.62 -6.66
C GLU A 183 0.93 -7.54 -7.64
N LEU A 184 0.73 -8.85 -7.57
CA LEU A 184 1.33 -9.80 -8.50
C LEU A 184 0.73 -9.67 -9.90
N PHE A 185 -0.59 -9.83 -10.05
CA PHE A 185 -1.25 -9.79 -11.35
C PHE A 185 -1.24 -8.41 -11.99
N GLY A 186 -1.36 -7.33 -11.20
CA GLY A 186 -1.18 -5.96 -11.65
C GLY A 186 0.22 -5.72 -12.23
N SER A 187 1.25 -6.33 -11.64
CA SER A 187 2.61 -6.25 -12.22
C SER A 187 2.70 -6.93 -13.58
N PHE A 188 2.12 -8.12 -13.73
CA PHE A 188 2.10 -8.80 -15.03
C PHE A 188 1.25 -8.05 -16.06
N LEU A 189 0.14 -7.43 -15.65
CA LEU A 189 -0.63 -6.55 -16.51
C LEU A 189 0.25 -5.40 -17.04
N ILE A 190 1.04 -4.75 -16.16
CA ILE A 190 1.95 -3.68 -16.56
C ILE A 190 3.04 -4.18 -17.49
N PHE A 191 3.70 -5.31 -17.19
CA PHE A 191 4.74 -5.86 -18.04
C PHE A 191 4.21 -6.24 -19.44
N GLY A 192 3.05 -6.89 -19.49
CA GLY A 192 2.38 -7.23 -20.77
C GLY A 192 2.00 -5.97 -21.56
N SER A 193 1.47 -4.93 -20.87
CA SER A 193 1.14 -3.64 -21.49
C SER A 193 2.37 -2.93 -22.05
N CYS A 194 3.51 -2.94 -21.34
CA CYS A 194 4.76 -2.38 -21.83
C CYS A 194 5.24 -3.07 -23.11
N LEU A 195 5.23 -4.41 -23.12
CA LEU A 195 5.65 -5.17 -24.32
C LEU A 195 4.71 -4.92 -25.50
N LEU A 196 3.40 -4.90 -25.26
CA LEU A 196 2.42 -4.60 -26.31
C LEU A 196 2.60 -3.19 -26.87
N LEU A 197 2.76 -2.19 -26.02
CA LEU A 197 2.97 -0.80 -26.43
C LEU A 197 4.30 -0.63 -27.21
N ALA A 198 5.33 -1.42 -26.90
CA ALA A 198 6.58 -1.43 -27.67
C ALA A 198 6.38 -1.90 -29.12
N GLU A 199 5.55 -2.94 -29.34
CA GLU A 199 5.27 -3.46 -30.68
C GLU A 199 4.48 -2.47 -31.53
N VAL A 200 3.53 -1.77 -30.92
CA VAL A 200 2.58 -0.90 -31.63
C VAL A 200 2.95 0.58 -31.63
N ARG A 201 4.12 0.96 -31.11
CA ARG A 201 4.54 2.36 -30.99
C ARG A 201 4.60 3.14 -32.30
N ALA A 202 4.78 2.45 -33.42
CA ALA A 202 4.78 3.04 -34.76
C ALA A 202 3.38 3.38 -35.29
N LEU A 203 2.31 2.93 -34.59
CA LEU A 203 0.95 3.20 -35.00
C LEU A 203 0.56 4.66 -34.76
N LYS A 204 -0.50 5.10 -35.43
CA LYS A 204 -1.06 6.45 -35.22
C LYS A 204 -1.43 6.66 -33.76
N ARG A 205 -1.25 7.90 -33.28
CA ARG A 205 -1.59 8.31 -31.89
C ARG A 205 -3.01 7.92 -31.48
N THR A 206 -3.98 8.01 -32.41
CA THR A 206 -5.37 7.61 -32.17
C THR A 206 -5.50 6.12 -31.86
N THR A 207 -4.79 5.26 -32.60
CA THR A 207 -4.77 3.80 -32.38
C THR A 207 -4.16 3.46 -31.01
N LEU A 208 -3.09 4.16 -30.62
CA LEU A 208 -2.48 4.00 -29.30
C LEU A 208 -3.44 4.39 -28.17
N ILE A 209 -4.22 5.47 -28.35
CA ILE A 209 -5.24 5.89 -27.39
C ILE A 209 -6.32 4.81 -27.27
N TYR A 210 -6.86 4.30 -28.39
CA TYR A 210 -7.86 3.22 -28.37
C TYR A 210 -7.33 1.96 -27.66
N LEU A 211 -6.09 1.57 -27.96
CA LEU A 211 -5.47 0.42 -27.32
C LEU A 211 -5.36 0.62 -25.80
N PHE A 212 -4.89 1.81 -25.38
CA PHE A 212 -4.76 2.14 -23.96
C PHE A 212 -6.12 2.13 -23.24
N VAL A 213 -7.15 2.70 -23.86
CA VAL A 213 -8.52 2.68 -23.32
C VAL A 213 -9.05 1.25 -23.22
N THR A 214 -8.78 0.41 -24.24
CA THR A 214 -9.18 -1.00 -24.23
C THR A 214 -8.52 -1.77 -23.08
N ILE A 215 -7.21 -1.59 -22.87
CA ILE A 215 -6.48 -2.18 -21.74
C ILE A 215 -7.08 -1.72 -20.42
N ALA A 216 -7.40 -0.43 -20.29
CA ALA A 216 -7.99 0.13 -19.08
C ALA A 216 -9.40 -0.44 -18.80
N LEU A 217 -10.24 -0.58 -19.83
CA LEU A 217 -11.57 -1.20 -19.71
C LEU A 217 -11.48 -2.68 -19.33
N MET A 218 -10.57 -3.45 -19.95
CA MET A 218 -10.35 -4.85 -19.58
C MET A 218 -9.85 -4.98 -18.14
N ALA A 219 -8.93 -4.11 -17.71
CA ALA A 219 -8.43 -4.06 -16.34
C ALA A 219 -9.56 -3.76 -15.35
N TRP A 220 -10.42 -2.77 -15.67
CA TRP A 220 -11.60 -2.43 -14.88
C TRP A 220 -12.58 -3.61 -14.75
N TYR A 221 -12.86 -4.28 -15.85
CA TYR A 221 -13.76 -5.43 -15.87
C TYR A 221 -13.23 -6.59 -15.01
N ALA A 222 -11.92 -6.83 -15.04
CA ALA A 222 -11.28 -7.86 -14.22
C ALA A 222 -11.32 -7.51 -12.72
N SER A 223 -11.02 -6.28 -12.37
CA SER A 223 -11.22 -5.69 -11.04
C SER A 223 -10.94 -4.19 -11.06
N PRO A 224 -11.77 -3.35 -10.42
CA PRO A 224 -11.53 -1.90 -10.32
C PRO A 224 -10.15 -1.51 -9.77
N TRP A 225 -9.54 -2.34 -8.94
CA TRP A 225 -8.18 -2.09 -8.38
C TRP A 225 -7.08 -2.01 -9.44
N TYR A 226 -7.24 -2.69 -10.60
CA TYR A 226 -6.24 -2.64 -11.66
C TYR A 226 -6.16 -1.29 -12.38
N ILE A 227 -7.20 -0.45 -12.30
CA ILE A 227 -7.18 0.90 -12.85
C ILE A 227 -6.08 1.75 -12.23
N ALA A 228 -5.76 1.54 -10.94
CA ALA A 228 -4.66 2.24 -10.30
C ALA A 228 -3.30 1.91 -10.93
N PHE A 229 -3.05 0.64 -11.29
CA PHE A 229 -1.84 0.26 -12.02
C PHE A 229 -1.79 0.90 -13.41
N ILE A 230 -2.91 0.92 -14.13
CA ILE A 230 -3.01 1.55 -15.46
C ILE A 230 -2.79 3.07 -15.37
N ALA A 231 -3.30 3.74 -14.33
CA ALA A 231 -3.01 5.15 -14.09
C ALA A 231 -1.51 5.40 -13.88
N GLY A 232 -0.84 4.54 -13.13
CA GLY A 232 0.63 4.58 -12.96
C GLY A 232 1.39 4.36 -14.28
N LEU A 233 0.94 3.39 -15.10
CA LEU A 233 1.47 3.16 -16.46
C LEU A 233 1.31 4.41 -17.33
N PHE A 234 0.13 5.07 -17.27
CA PHE A 234 -0.14 6.29 -18.03
C PHE A 234 0.82 7.42 -17.65
N ILE A 235 1.04 7.65 -16.35
CA ILE A 235 2.01 8.64 -15.87
C ILE A 235 3.41 8.31 -16.44
N ALA A 236 3.84 7.04 -16.36
CA ALA A 236 5.16 6.63 -16.83
C ALA A 236 5.34 6.80 -18.34
N ALA A 237 4.30 6.45 -19.12
CA ALA A 237 4.32 6.53 -20.57
C ALA A 237 4.31 7.96 -21.11
N THR A 238 3.69 8.89 -20.37
CA THR A 238 3.54 10.29 -20.77
C THR A 238 4.60 11.22 -20.18
N MET A 239 5.36 10.77 -19.17
CA MET A 239 6.38 11.57 -18.51
C MET A 239 7.66 11.64 -19.34
N PRO A 240 8.12 12.82 -19.80
CA PRO A 240 9.37 13.00 -20.52
C PRO A 240 10.60 12.56 -19.71
N GLN A 241 11.77 12.42 -20.38
CA GLN A 241 13.02 12.00 -19.71
C GLN A 241 13.46 12.97 -18.59
N GLY A 242 13.26 14.27 -18.77
CA GLY A 242 13.59 15.30 -17.78
C GLY A 242 12.50 15.60 -16.74
N GLY A 243 11.42 14.83 -16.71
CA GLY A 243 10.25 15.16 -15.90
C GLY A 243 9.19 15.97 -16.69
N TRP A 244 8.15 16.41 -16.01
CA TRP A 244 7.07 17.17 -16.63
C TRP A 244 7.34 18.67 -16.51
N HIS A 245 7.94 19.29 -17.52
CA HIS A 245 8.19 20.74 -17.54
C HIS A 245 6.93 21.58 -17.27
N ILE A 246 5.74 21.07 -17.67
CA ILE A 246 4.46 21.72 -17.36
C ILE A 246 4.25 21.79 -15.85
N VAL A 247 4.54 20.71 -15.11
CA VAL A 247 4.43 20.68 -13.64
C VAL A 247 5.45 21.58 -12.98
N ASP A 248 6.69 21.61 -13.51
CA ASP A 248 7.73 22.49 -12.99
C ASP A 248 7.39 23.96 -13.21
N GLY A 249 6.80 24.30 -14.36
CA GLY A 249 6.37 25.67 -14.72
C GLY A 249 5.14 26.17 -13.97
N LEU A 250 4.40 25.30 -13.26
CA LEU A 250 3.26 25.75 -12.47
C LEU A 250 3.72 26.62 -11.30
N PRO A 251 3.02 27.72 -11.01
CA PRO A 251 3.28 28.52 -9.83
C PRO A 251 3.03 27.74 -8.54
N VAL A 252 3.72 28.09 -7.46
CA VAL A 252 3.66 27.36 -6.17
C VAL A 252 2.23 27.20 -5.65
N TYR A 253 1.41 28.24 -5.79
CA TYR A 253 0.01 28.18 -5.37
C TYR A 253 -0.81 27.13 -6.16
N ALA A 254 -0.55 26.99 -7.48
CA ALA A 254 -1.25 25.99 -8.30
C ALA A 254 -0.82 24.56 -7.91
N LYS A 255 0.47 24.36 -7.64
CA LYS A 255 0.96 23.07 -7.08
C LYS A 255 0.32 22.78 -5.73
N GLY A 256 0.19 23.79 -4.86
CA GLY A 256 -0.49 23.70 -3.57
C GLY A 256 -1.97 23.32 -3.71
N LEU A 257 -2.70 23.98 -4.61
CA LEU A 257 -4.11 23.66 -4.88
C LEU A 257 -4.29 22.23 -5.43
N LEU A 258 -3.43 21.80 -6.35
CA LEU A 258 -3.45 20.43 -6.87
C LEU A 258 -3.12 19.40 -5.78
N ALA A 259 -2.19 19.71 -4.89
CA ALA A 259 -1.89 18.85 -3.75
C ALA A 259 -3.08 18.75 -2.78
N LEU A 260 -3.72 19.87 -2.45
CA LEU A 260 -4.94 19.90 -1.62
C LEU A 260 -6.10 19.14 -2.28
N LEU A 261 -6.30 19.34 -3.59
CA LEU A 261 -7.29 18.58 -4.36
C LEU A 261 -7.00 17.08 -4.31
N SER A 262 -5.74 16.69 -4.52
CA SER A 262 -5.32 15.30 -4.44
C SER A 262 -5.63 14.68 -3.07
N LEU A 263 -5.28 15.37 -1.97
CA LEU A 263 -5.56 14.92 -0.61
C LEU A 263 -7.07 14.86 -0.33
N TYR A 264 -7.84 15.82 -0.84
CA TYR A 264 -9.29 15.80 -0.78
C TYR A 264 -9.86 14.55 -1.46
N LEU A 265 -9.45 14.26 -2.69
CA LEU A 265 -9.90 13.08 -3.43
C LEU A 265 -9.47 11.77 -2.74
N LEU A 266 -8.26 11.71 -2.17
CA LEU A 266 -7.75 10.56 -1.42
C LEU A 266 -8.48 10.34 -0.08
N GLY A 267 -9.08 11.38 0.49
CA GLY A 267 -9.91 11.26 1.69
C GLY A 267 -11.31 10.70 1.42
N PHE A 268 -11.74 10.58 0.17
CA PHE A 268 -13.08 10.08 -0.15
C PHE A 268 -13.23 8.59 0.17
N SER A 269 -14.23 8.25 0.97
CA SER A 269 -14.63 6.89 1.30
C SER A 269 -16.14 6.70 1.21
N GLN A 270 -16.92 7.71 1.60
CA GLN A 270 -18.37 7.72 1.55
C GLN A 270 -18.88 9.14 1.23
N ALA A 271 -20.02 9.23 0.56
CA ALA A 271 -20.68 10.50 0.24
C ALA A 271 -21.35 11.10 1.49
N HIS A 272 -20.54 11.61 2.41
CA HIS A 272 -20.94 12.22 3.68
C HIS A 272 -20.10 13.47 3.96
N GLY A 273 -20.64 14.43 4.70
CA GLY A 273 -19.98 15.69 5.04
C GLY A 273 -19.48 16.43 3.80
N ILE A 274 -18.20 16.82 3.78
CA ILE A 274 -17.60 17.55 2.65
C ILE A 274 -17.54 16.73 1.35
N TYR A 275 -17.73 15.41 1.42
CA TYR A 275 -17.71 14.49 0.28
C TYR A 275 -19.11 14.21 -0.29
N GLY A 276 -20.16 14.83 0.23
CA GLY A 276 -21.54 14.68 -0.26
C GLY A 276 -21.70 14.96 -1.76
N VAL A 277 -20.85 15.82 -2.33
CA VAL A 277 -20.79 16.17 -3.75
C VAL A 277 -20.54 14.95 -4.65
N PHE A 278 -19.88 13.91 -4.17
CA PHE A 278 -19.57 12.72 -4.98
C PHE A 278 -20.74 11.74 -5.11
N GLY A 279 -21.78 11.84 -4.26
CA GLY A 279 -22.96 11.00 -4.33
C GLY A 279 -22.63 9.51 -4.43
N LYS A 280 -23.05 8.86 -5.52
CA LYS A 280 -22.81 7.44 -5.80
C LYS A 280 -21.50 7.16 -6.55
N ALA A 281 -20.56 8.10 -6.61
CA ALA A 281 -19.29 7.90 -7.32
C ALA A 281 -18.50 6.71 -6.75
N ASN A 282 -17.80 6.01 -7.63
CA ASN A 282 -16.98 4.89 -7.21
C ASN A 282 -15.74 5.37 -6.44
N VAL A 283 -15.60 4.90 -5.20
CA VAL A 283 -14.52 5.28 -4.27
C VAL A 283 -13.14 5.03 -4.88
N ILE A 284 -12.93 3.88 -5.53
CA ILE A 284 -11.64 3.52 -6.14
C ILE A 284 -11.29 4.53 -7.23
N VAL A 285 -12.24 4.89 -8.10
CA VAL A 285 -11.99 5.86 -9.19
C VAL A 285 -11.56 7.22 -8.64
N ILE A 286 -12.28 7.75 -7.66
CA ILE A 286 -11.95 9.04 -7.04
C ILE A 286 -10.58 8.99 -6.37
N ASN A 287 -10.29 7.94 -5.61
CA ASN A 287 -8.97 7.78 -4.97
C ASN A 287 -7.84 7.58 -5.99
N VAL A 288 -8.09 6.89 -7.12
CA VAL A 288 -7.10 6.76 -8.22
C VAL A 288 -6.80 8.11 -8.85
N ILE A 289 -7.82 8.96 -9.08
CA ILE A 289 -7.59 10.32 -9.60
C ILE A 289 -6.71 11.11 -8.62
N GLY A 290 -7.04 11.09 -7.32
CA GLY A 290 -6.23 11.73 -6.28
C GLY A 290 -4.79 11.20 -6.25
N SER A 291 -4.62 9.86 -6.26
CA SER A 291 -3.30 9.22 -6.30
C SER A 291 -2.49 9.63 -7.54
N THR A 292 -3.16 9.71 -8.71
CA THR A 292 -2.52 10.09 -9.98
C THR A 292 -1.98 11.51 -9.93
N ILE A 293 -2.77 12.46 -9.43
CA ILE A 293 -2.33 13.85 -9.25
C ILE A 293 -1.14 13.90 -8.29
N LEU A 294 -1.22 13.21 -7.14
CA LEU A 294 -0.17 13.23 -6.12
C LEU A 294 1.14 12.63 -6.63
N VAL A 295 1.08 11.48 -7.29
CA VAL A 295 2.27 10.83 -7.87
C VAL A 295 2.89 11.71 -8.95
N THR A 296 2.08 12.35 -9.81
CA THR A 296 2.56 13.25 -10.86
C THR A 296 3.27 14.47 -10.27
N LEU A 297 2.71 15.10 -9.24
CA LEU A 297 3.34 16.24 -8.55
C LEU A 297 4.66 15.85 -7.89
N LEU A 298 4.67 14.71 -7.18
CA LEU A 298 5.85 14.28 -6.42
C LEU A 298 6.94 13.68 -7.30
N ALA A 299 6.63 13.14 -8.48
CA ALA A 299 7.62 12.57 -9.39
C ALA A 299 8.67 13.60 -9.84
N ASN A 300 8.36 14.91 -9.83
CA ASN A 300 9.28 15.99 -10.16
C ASN A 300 10.01 16.57 -8.94
N VAL A 301 9.71 16.12 -7.71
CA VAL A 301 10.31 16.68 -6.50
C VAL A 301 11.67 16.05 -6.22
N HIS A 302 12.72 16.86 -6.20
CA HIS A 302 14.08 16.44 -5.87
C HIS A 302 14.35 16.64 -4.37
N MET A 303 14.60 15.56 -3.65
CA MET A 303 14.94 15.59 -2.22
C MET A 303 16.47 15.57 -2.03
N ARG A 304 16.97 16.30 -1.02
CA ARG A 304 18.38 16.41 -0.67
C ARG A 304 18.60 16.32 0.84
N GLY A 305 19.83 16.02 1.26
CA GLY A 305 20.24 16.02 2.66
C GLY A 305 19.40 15.08 3.52
N LYS A 306 18.98 15.54 4.70
CA LYS A 306 18.19 14.76 5.67
C LYS A 306 16.87 14.25 5.11
N PHE A 307 16.22 15.02 4.25
CA PHE A 307 14.96 14.62 3.60
C PHE A 307 15.15 13.43 2.65
N LEU A 308 16.29 13.37 1.95
CA LEU A 308 16.64 12.22 1.12
C LEU A 308 16.79 10.94 1.96
N SER A 309 17.53 11.02 3.06
CA SER A 309 17.76 9.87 3.95
C SER A 309 16.45 9.38 4.59
N LEU A 310 15.58 10.31 5.02
CA LEU A 310 14.27 9.98 5.56
C LEU A 310 13.38 9.31 4.50
N ALA A 311 13.34 9.83 3.28
CA ALA A 311 12.59 9.29 2.18
C ALA A 311 13.03 7.85 1.84
N GLN A 312 14.35 7.61 1.79
CA GLN A 312 14.91 6.29 1.56
C GLN A 312 14.56 5.30 2.69
N PHE A 313 14.63 5.75 3.94
CA PHE A 313 14.19 4.94 5.08
C PHE A 313 12.70 4.58 5.01
N LEU A 314 11.83 5.57 4.78
CA LEU A 314 10.40 5.37 4.63
C LEU A 314 10.07 4.41 3.47
N GLY A 315 10.78 4.54 2.35
CA GLY A 315 10.65 3.63 1.22
C GLY A 315 11.06 2.19 1.56
N ALA A 316 12.16 2.02 2.27
CA ALA A 316 12.63 0.70 2.72
C ALA A 316 11.68 0.07 3.75
N LEU A 317 11.11 0.89 4.64
CA LEU A 317 10.17 0.49 5.69
C LEU A 317 8.82 0.06 5.12
N SER A 318 8.34 0.68 4.04
CA SER A 318 6.95 0.62 3.58
C SER A 318 6.41 -0.82 3.42
N PHE A 319 7.10 -1.67 2.68
CA PHE A 319 6.66 -3.04 2.43
C PHE A 319 6.79 -3.95 3.67
N PRO A 320 7.90 -3.97 4.41
CA PRO A 320 8.01 -4.69 5.69
C PRO A 320 6.95 -4.27 6.70
N LEU A 321 6.68 -2.97 6.86
CA LEU A 321 5.65 -2.45 7.76
C LEU A 321 4.26 -2.94 7.33
N TYR A 322 3.95 -2.88 6.04
CA TYR A 322 2.70 -3.39 5.49
C TYR A 322 2.49 -4.88 5.80
N LEU A 323 3.54 -5.68 5.78
CA LEU A 323 3.47 -7.12 6.03
C LEU A 323 3.31 -7.47 7.52
N ILE A 324 3.90 -6.69 8.44
CA ILE A 324 3.98 -7.10 9.85
C ILE A 324 2.95 -6.42 10.76
N HIS A 325 2.35 -5.29 10.36
CA HIS A 325 1.52 -4.49 11.25
C HIS A 325 0.29 -5.24 11.78
N ILE A 326 -0.37 -6.10 10.98
CA ILE A 326 -1.54 -6.88 11.44
C ILE A 326 -1.14 -7.90 12.51
N PRO A 327 -0.12 -8.77 12.33
CA PRO A 327 0.36 -9.63 13.40
C PRO A 327 0.67 -8.88 14.70
N ILE A 328 1.32 -7.72 14.62
CA ILE A 328 1.66 -6.90 15.80
C ILE A 328 0.42 -6.24 16.40
N LEU A 329 -0.49 -5.72 15.57
CA LEU A 329 -1.73 -5.11 16.03
C LEU A 329 -2.59 -6.10 16.80
N PHE A 330 -2.76 -7.32 16.28
CA PHE A 330 -3.63 -8.34 16.87
C PHE A 330 -3.02 -9.06 18.07
N SER A 331 -1.70 -8.97 18.25
CA SER A 331 -0.98 -9.51 19.40
C SER A 331 -0.66 -8.42 20.43
N LEU A 332 0.51 -7.80 20.31
CA LEU A 332 1.07 -6.86 21.28
C LEU A 332 0.16 -5.62 21.50
N VAL A 333 -0.36 -5.02 20.41
CA VAL A 333 -1.16 -3.80 20.56
C VAL A 333 -2.53 -4.11 21.21
N CYS A 334 -3.16 -5.24 20.86
CA CYS A 334 -4.37 -5.71 21.55
C CYS A 334 -4.11 -6.04 23.03
N TRP A 335 -2.97 -6.67 23.34
CA TRP A 335 -2.60 -6.95 24.73
C TRP A 335 -2.45 -5.66 25.56
N VAL A 336 -1.75 -4.65 25.04
CA VAL A 336 -1.59 -3.35 25.69
C VAL A 336 -2.95 -2.64 25.80
N TYR A 337 -3.80 -2.72 24.79
CA TYR A 337 -5.17 -2.18 24.85
C TYR A 337 -5.96 -2.77 26.03
N LEU A 338 -5.99 -4.10 26.17
CA LEU A 338 -6.68 -4.78 27.27
C LEU A 338 -6.16 -4.33 28.64
N LYS A 339 -4.84 -4.21 28.79
CA LYS A 339 -4.23 -3.72 30.03
C LYS A 339 -4.57 -2.26 30.30
N SER A 340 -4.53 -1.40 29.30
CA SER A 340 -4.84 0.03 29.47
C SER A 340 -6.31 0.27 29.85
N VAL A 341 -7.24 -0.47 29.27
CA VAL A 341 -8.66 -0.39 29.63
C VAL A 341 -8.88 -0.88 31.07
N SER A 342 -8.22 -1.97 31.48
CA SER A 342 -8.35 -2.51 32.87
C SER A 342 -7.90 -1.55 33.95
N ILE A 343 -6.99 -0.61 33.65
CA ILE A 343 -6.50 0.43 34.56
C ILE A 343 -7.12 1.81 34.29
N GLY A 344 -8.13 1.90 33.42
CA GLY A 344 -8.85 3.14 33.11
C GLY A 344 -8.06 4.19 32.31
N ILE A 345 -6.98 3.81 31.64
CA ILE A 345 -6.07 4.74 30.89
C ILE A 345 -6.24 4.58 29.37
N PHE A 346 -7.38 4.12 28.90
CA PHE A 346 -7.54 4.03 27.44
C PHE A 346 -7.77 5.41 26.82
N ALA A 347 -6.93 5.73 25.83
CA ALA A 347 -7.16 6.84 24.91
C ALA A 347 -6.61 6.49 23.53
N LEU A 348 -7.44 6.62 22.48
CA LEU A 348 -7.04 6.38 21.09
C LEU A 348 -5.83 7.24 20.68
N VAL A 349 -5.73 8.43 21.26
CA VAL A 349 -4.64 9.39 20.99
C VAL A 349 -3.25 8.82 21.24
N TRP A 350 -3.06 7.95 22.24
CA TRP A 350 -1.77 7.32 22.47
C TRP A 350 -1.65 5.93 21.84
N MET A 351 -2.77 5.23 21.60
CA MET A 351 -2.77 3.92 20.94
C MET A 351 -2.26 3.99 19.50
N ILE A 352 -2.61 5.05 18.76
CA ILE A 352 -2.13 5.23 17.38
C ILE A 352 -0.59 5.38 17.35
N PRO A 353 0.05 6.32 18.05
CA PRO A 353 1.51 6.41 18.05
C PRO A 353 2.18 5.14 18.62
N PHE A 354 1.60 4.49 19.61
CA PHE A 354 2.11 3.20 20.09
C PHE A 354 2.10 2.14 19.00
N ALA A 355 0.99 1.93 18.30
CA ALA A 355 0.89 0.97 17.20
C ALA A 355 1.87 1.28 16.07
N LEU A 356 2.04 2.56 15.70
CA LEU A 356 3.02 3.00 14.71
C LEU A 356 4.46 2.67 15.13
N ILE A 357 4.82 2.97 16.37
CA ILE A 357 6.19 2.73 16.88
C ILE A 357 6.49 1.23 16.94
N VAL A 358 5.62 0.43 17.58
CA VAL A 358 5.91 -1.00 17.74
C VAL A 358 5.87 -1.76 16.42
N SER A 359 4.97 -1.41 15.49
CA SER A 359 4.93 -1.98 14.16
C SER A 359 6.15 -1.60 13.33
N THR A 360 6.65 -0.36 13.47
CA THR A 360 7.89 0.09 12.83
C THR A 360 9.10 -0.69 13.36
N ILE A 361 9.22 -0.84 14.68
CA ILE A 361 10.30 -1.63 15.30
C ILE A 361 10.24 -3.09 14.82
N ALA A 362 9.05 -3.70 14.80
CA ALA A 362 8.87 -5.08 14.34
C ALA A 362 9.15 -5.25 12.83
N ALA A 363 9.06 -4.19 12.04
CA ALA A 363 9.39 -4.21 10.62
C ALA A 363 10.90 -4.19 10.33
N LEU A 364 11.75 -3.72 11.27
CA LEU A 364 13.19 -3.57 11.04
C LEU A 364 13.89 -4.87 10.63
N PRO A 365 13.66 -6.03 11.28
CA PRO A 365 14.25 -7.30 10.85
C PRO A 365 13.83 -7.69 9.42
N LEU A 366 12.57 -7.43 9.05
CA LEU A 366 12.07 -7.72 7.70
C LEU A 366 12.70 -6.81 6.63
N ILE A 367 13.11 -5.58 6.98
CA ILE A 367 13.90 -4.73 6.08
C ILE A 367 15.21 -5.43 5.71
N LEU A 368 15.93 -5.96 6.70
CA LEU A 368 17.19 -6.66 6.49
C LEU A 368 17.01 -7.92 5.63
N ILE A 369 16.01 -8.75 5.96
CA ILE A 369 15.67 -9.96 5.19
C ILE A 369 15.36 -9.58 3.73
N ASN A 370 14.51 -8.58 3.52
CA ASN A 370 14.13 -8.12 2.18
C ASN A 370 15.33 -7.57 1.40
N GLN A 371 16.22 -6.81 2.03
CA GLN A 371 17.42 -6.28 1.38
C GLN A 371 18.39 -7.38 0.96
N HIS A 372 18.66 -8.37 1.84
CA HIS A 372 19.52 -9.52 1.52
C HIS A 372 18.93 -10.34 0.37
N TRP A 373 17.63 -10.59 0.43
CA TRP A 373 16.91 -11.31 -0.61
C TRP A 373 16.97 -10.62 -1.98
N LEU A 374 16.77 -9.31 -2.00
CA LEU A 374 16.88 -8.52 -3.23
C LEU A 374 18.30 -8.54 -3.82
N ARG A 375 19.34 -8.50 -2.98
CA ARG A 375 20.74 -8.64 -3.44
C ARG A 375 20.97 -10.02 -4.05
N PHE A 376 20.50 -11.06 -3.40
CA PHE A 376 20.60 -12.45 -3.90
C PHE A 376 19.89 -12.61 -5.25
N LEU A 377 18.65 -12.14 -5.38
CA LEU A 377 17.90 -12.20 -6.65
C LEU A 377 18.59 -11.43 -7.77
N ASN A 378 19.15 -10.25 -7.49
CA ASN A 378 19.84 -9.45 -8.48
C ASN A 378 21.17 -10.07 -8.94
N ALA A 379 21.80 -10.89 -8.12
CA ALA A 379 23.04 -11.58 -8.46
C ALA A 379 22.80 -12.88 -9.27
N LYS A 380 21.61 -13.50 -9.16
CA LYS A 380 21.32 -14.82 -9.75
C LYS A 380 20.43 -14.76 -11.00
N LEU A 381 19.59 -13.74 -11.12
CA LEU A 381 18.67 -13.51 -12.23
C LEU A 381 18.95 -12.16 -12.92
#